data_15984e6e911e831c6f75773b19dcc259
#
_entry.id   15984e6e911e831c6f75773b19dcc259
#
_cell.length_a   1.000
_cell.length_b   1.000
_cell.length_c   1.000
_cell.angle_alpha   90.00
_cell.angle_beta   90.00
_cell.angle_gamma   90.00
#
_symmetry.space_group_name_H-M   'P 1'
#
loop_
_entity.id
_entity.type
_entity.pdbx_description
1 polymer ?
#
loop_
_entity_poly.entity_id
_entity_poly.type
_entity_poly.pdbx_seq_one_letter_code
_entity_poly.pdbx_strand_id
1 'polypeptide(L)'
;MVMKRLSENLFLWALGGSLYYGFEVFFRGFSHWSMFMLGGFCLVFCIQQGIWTGWDSPLWLQVLWCSVFVTTGEFITGILVNKVMHWHVWDYSDQPFQLMGQICIPFAVLFSGLCVVGIFLGSYLMHFLYGEKIPHFHVL
;
A
#
# COMPACT_ATOMS: atom_id res chain seq x y z
N MET A 1 -19.34 9.76 13.82
CA MET A 1 -18.29 8.73 13.90
C MET A 1 -18.16 7.94 12.60
N VAL A 2 -19.25 7.37 12.10
CA VAL A 2 -19.19 6.59 10.84
C VAL A 2 -18.76 7.49 9.67
N MET A 3 -19.32 8.69 9.57
CA MET A 3 -19.00 9.64 8.49
C MET A 3 -17.53 10.09 8.57
N LYS A 4 -17.02 10.30 9.78
CA LYS A 4 -15.61 10.66 9.96
C LYS A 4 -14.68 9.54 9.46
N ARG A 5 -14.96 8.29 9.86
CA ARG A 5 -14.18 7.13 9.41
C ARG A 5 -14.24 6.95 7.90
N LEU A 6 -15.42 7.11 7.33
CA LEU A 6 -15.59 7.02 5.88
C LEU A 6 -14.78 8.09 5.16
N SER A 7 -14.83 9.33 5.66
CA SER A 7 -14.07 10.44 5.09
C SER A 7 -12.56 10.18 5.18
N GLU A 8 -12.07 9.71 6.33
CA GLU A 8 -10.66 9.37 6.51
C GLU A 8 -10.22 8.29 5.51
N ASN A 9 -11.00 7.23 5.39
CA ASN A 9 -10.66 6.12 4.50
C ASN A 9 -10.71 6.54 3.03
N LEU A 10 -11.68 7.36 2.63
CA LEU A 10 -11.76 7.88 1.27
C LEU A 10 -10.57 8.78 0.95
N PHE A 11 -10.17 9.63 1.90
CA PHE A 11 -9.01 10.49 1.74
C PHE A 11 -7.74 9.65 1.59
N LEU A 12 -7.55 8.65 2.46
CA LEU A 12 -6.37 7.76 2.41
C LEU A 12 -6.36 6.97 1.11
N TRP A 13 -7.52 6.49 0.67
CA TRP A 13 -7.62 5.74 -0.58
C TRP A 13 -7.22 6.62 -1.77
N ALA A 14 -7.74 7.83 -1.84
CA ALA A 14 -7.42 8.76 -2.92
C ALA A 14 -5.95 9.17 -2.88
N LEU A 15 -5.43 9.45 -1.68
CA LEU A 15 -4.02 9.82 -1.50
C LEU A 15 -3.08 8.67 -1.89
N GLY A 16 -3.34 7.47 -1.38
CA GLY A 16 -2.51 6.31 -1.68
C GLY A 16 -2.54 5.95 -3.15
N GLY A 17 -3.71 5.98 -3.76
CA GLY A 17 -3.85 5.73 -5.19
C GLY A 17 -3.13 6.76 -6.03
N SER A 18 -3.27 8.04 -5.68
CA SER A 18 -2.63 9.14 -6.40
C SER A 18 -1.10 9.07 -6.28
N LEU A 19 -0.60 8.78 -5.09
CA LEU A 19 0.84 8.68 -4.86
C LEU A 19 1.44 7.50 -5.62
N TYR A 20 0.78 6.35 -5.57
CA TYR A 20 1.27 5.17 -6.26
C TYR A 20 1.20 5.34 -7.78
N TYR A 21 0.08 5.86 -8.28
CA TYR A 21 -0.08 6.14 -9.70
C TYR A 21 0.98 7.13 -10.18
N GLY A 22 1.22 8.20 -9.43
CA GLY A 22 2.24 9.19 -9.74
C GLY A 22 3.65 8.59 -9.71
N PHE A 23 3.94 7.75 -8.72
CA PHE A 23 5.21 7.03 -8.63
C PHE A 23 5.44 6.16 -9.86
N GLU A 24 4.43 5.41 -10.29
CA GLU A 24 4.51 4.57 -11.49
C GLU A 24 4.73 5.41 -12.74
N VAL A 25 4.00 6.51 -12.91
CA VAL A 25 4.17 7.39 -14.07
C VAL A 25 5.58 7.99 -14.09
N PHE A 26 6.10 8.37 -12.92
CA PHE A 26 7.45 8.92 -12.82
C PHE A 26 8.52 7.91 -13.25
N PHE A 27 8.41 6.65 -12.82
CA PHE A 27 9.44 5.63 -13.08
C PHE A 27 9.24 4.87 -14.38
N ARG A 28 7.99 4.65 -14.79
CA ARG A 28 7.68 3.84 -15.98
C ARG A 28 7.14 4.67 -17.15
N GLY A 29 6.76 5.92 -16.90
CA GLY A 29 6.14 6.77 -17.91
C GLY A 29 4.65 6.54 -18.12
N PHE A 30 4.06 5.53 -17.47
CA PHE A 30 2.63 5.23 -17.55
C PHE A 30 2.19 4.48 -16.31
N SER A 31 0.88 4.44 -16.08
CA SER A 31 0.27 3.61 -15.05
C SER A 31 -1.13 3.20 -15.52
N HIS A 32 -1.82 2.44 -14.68
CA HIS A 32 -3.14 1.89 -14.98
C HIS A 32 -4.08 2.17 -13.80
N TRP A 33 -5.38 2.30 -14.07
CA TRP A 33 -6.33 2.58 -13.00
C TRP A 33 -6.33 1.50 -11.92
N SER A 34 -6.04 0.24 -12.29
CA SER A 34 -5.92 -0.84 -11.30
C SER A 34 -4.83 -0.58 -10.28
N MET A 35 -3.76 0.10 -10.68
CA MET A 35 -2.66 0.47 -9.77
C MET A 35 -3.10 1.57 -8.80
N PHE A 36 -3.93 2.51 -9.27
CA PHE A 36 -4.54 3.50 -8.38
C PHE A 36 -5.39 2.81 -7.31
N MET A 37 -6.24 1.88 -7.71
CA MET A 37 -7.08 1.12 -6.78
C MET A 37 -6.24 0.36 -5.76
N LEU A 38 -5.22 -0.36 -6.23
CA LEU A 38 -4.34 -1.14 -5.37
C LEU A 38 -3.59 -0.26 -4.38
N GLY A 39 -2.98 0.83 -4.84
CA GLY A 39 -2.25 1.76 -3.98
C GLY A 39 -3.15 2.40 -2.93
N GLY A 40 -4.37 2.75 -3.32
CA GLY A 40 -5.36 3.31 -2.39
C GLY A 40 -5.72 2.34 -1.27
N PHE A 41 -6.06 1.11 -1.62
CA PHE A 41 -6.39 0.10 -0.60
C PHE A 41 -5.19 -0.25 0.26
N CYS A 42 -3.98 -0.23 -0.29
CA CYS A 42 -2.77 -0.48 0.49
C CYS A 42 -2.56 0.58 1.56
N LEU A 43 -2.72 1.86 1.24
CA LEU A 43 -2.56 2.92 2.23
C LEU A 43 -3.64 2.86 3.30
N VAL A 44 -4.89 2.60 2.91
CA VAL A 44 -5.98 2.41 3.87
C VAL A 44 -5.62 1.29 4.85
N PHE A 45 -5.14 0.16 4.35
CA PHE A 45 -4.75 -0.96 5.20
C PHE A 45 -3.58 -0.58 6.13
N CYS A 46 -2.59 0.15 5.62
CA CYS A 46 -1.44 0.56 6.44
C CYS A 46 -1.88 1.37 7.66
N ILE A 47 -2.91 2.18 7.54
CA ILE A 47 -3.42 2.99 8.65
C ILE A 47 -4.40 2.18 9.50
N GLN A 48 -5.28 1.42 8.89
CA GLN A 48 -6.26 0.63 9.63
C GLN A 48 -5.61 -0.43 10.52
N GLN A 49 -4.53 -1.07 10.07
CA GLN A 49 -3.83 -2.07 10.88
C GLN A 49 -3.28 -1.45 12.17
N GLY A 50 -2.79 -0.22 12.11
CA GLY A 50 -2.33 0.48 13.31
C GLY A 50 -3.46 0.76 14.29
N ILE A 51 -4.65 1.07 13.79
CA ILE A 51 -5.83 1.28 14.62
C ILE A 51 -6.28 -0.05 15.26
N TRP A 52 -6.32 -1.13 14.47
CA TRP A 52 -6.79 -2.43 14.96
C TRP A 52 -5.84 -3.08 15.95
N THR A 53 -4.52 -3.04 15.70
CA THR A 53 -3.52 -3.70 16.55
C THR A 53 -2.97 -2.78 17.62
N GLY A 54 -3.24 -1.48 17.52
CA GLY A 54 -2.65 -0.46 18.38
C GLY A 54 -1.30 0.02 17.86
N TRP A 55 -1.08 1.32 17.92
CA TRP A 55 0.16 1.93 17.45
C TRP A 55 1.36 1.59 18.34
N ASP A 56 1.11 0.96 19.50
CA ASP A 56 2.18 0.50 20.41
C ASP A 56 2.88 -0.76 19.89
N SER A 57 2.32 -1.42 18.87
CA SER A 57 2.97 -2.57 18.26
C SER A 57 4.30 -2.18 17.63
N PRO A 58 5.32 -3.07 17.68
CA PRO A 58 6.60 -2.76 17.04
C PRO A 58 6.43 -2.41 15.56
N LEU A 59 7.20 -1.42 15.11
CA LEU A 59 7.11 -0.96 13.72
C LEU A 59 7.40 -2.10 12.73
N TRP A 60 8.35 -2.98 13.04
CA TRP A 60 8.67 -4.10 12.15
C TRP A 60 7.46 -5.01 11.94
N LEU A 61 6.64 -5.21 12.97
CA LEU A 61 5.44 -6.03 12.86
C LEU A 61 4.37 -5.34 12.01
N GLN A 62 4.21 -4.03 12.18
CA GLN A 62 3.29 -3.24 11.36
C GLN A 62 3.69 -3.29 9.88
N VAL A 63 4.98 -3.13 9.60
CA VAL A 63 5.51 -3.22 8.23
C VAL A 63 5.31 -4.62 7.66
N LEU A 64 5.51 -5.65 8.48
CA LEU A 64 5.28 -7.03 8.05
C LEU A 64 3.84 -7.26 7.61
N TRP A 65 2.86 -6.82 8.43
CA TRP A 65 1.44 -6.95 8.07
C TRP A 65 1.12 -6.20 6.78
N CYS A 66 1.62 -4.96 6.66
CA CYS A 66 1.38 -4.16 5.46
C CYS A 66 2.03 -4.80 4.23
N SER A 67 3.25 -5.31 4.37
CA SER A 67 3.97 -5.96 3.25
C SER A 67 3.25 -7.22 2.78
N VAL A 68 2.75 -8.02 3.71
CA VAL A 68 1.96 -9.22 3.37
C VAL A 68 0.69 -8.81 2.60
N PHE A 69 0.00 -7.78 3.07
CA PHE A 69 -1.21 -7.29 2.41
C PHE A 69 -0.90 -6.78 0.99
N VAL A 70 0.15 -5.96 0.85
CA VAL A 70 0.53 -5.38 -0.44
C VAL A 70 0.93 -6.48 -1.42
N THR A 71 1.76 -7.43 -0.99
CA THR A 71 2.22 -8.51 -1.84
C THR A 71 1.06 -9.42 -2.27
N THR A 72 0.18 -9.76 -1.33
CA THR A 72 -1.01 -10.56 -1.63
C THR A 72 -1.93 -9.82 -2.60
N GLY A 73 -2.18 -8.53 -2.34
CA GLY A 73 -3.01 -7.70 -3.21
C GLY A 73 -2.42 -7.55 -4.60
N GLU A 74 -1.11 -7.38 -4.69
CA GLU A 74 -0.41 -7.30 -5.98
C GLU A 74 -0.51 -8.62 -6.74
N PHE A 75 -0.34 -9.75 -6.07
CA PHE A 75 -0.48 -11.06 -6.70
C PHE A 75 -1.90 -11.28 -7.23
N ILE A 76 -2.91 -11.02 -6.39
CA ILE A 76 -4.31 -11.20 -6.79
C ILE A 76 -4.66 -10.26 -7.95
N THR A 77 -4.31 -8.98 -7.83
CA THR A 77 -4.56 -7.99 -8.88
C THR A 77 -3.84 -8.39 -10.17
N GLY A 78 -2.58 -8.84 -10.04
CA GLY A 78 -1.79 -9.29 -11.19
C GLY A 78 -2.41 -10.49 -11.89
N ILE A 79 -2.86 -11.48 -11.15
CA ILE A 79 -3.56 -12.63 -11.75
C ILE A 79 -4.80 -12.14 -12.53
N LEU A 80 -5.57 -11.24 -11.93
CA LEU A 80 -6.79 -10.74 -12.59
C LEU A 80 -6.48 -9.90 -13.83
N VAL A 81 -5.61 -8.89 -13.71
CA VAL A 81 -5.42 -7.93 -14.80
C VAL A 81 -4.45 -8.44 -15.87
N ASN A 82 -3.42 -9.21 -15.50
CA ASN A 82 -2.39 -9.64 -16.45
C ASN A 82 -2.65 -11.02 -17.02
N LYS A 83 -3.23 -11.94 -16.24
CA LYS A 83 -3.48 -13.32 -16.67
C LYS A 83 -4.91 -13.51 -17.19
N VAL A 84 -5.91 -13.11 -16.43
CA VAL A 84 -7.31 -13.34 -16.81
C VAL A 84 -7.77 -12.33 -17.85
N MET A 85 -7.50 -11.03 -17.62
CA MET A 85 -7.94 -9.97 -18.54
C MET A 85 -6.95 -9.72 -19.67
N HIS A 86 -5.72 -10.24 -19.57
CA HIS A 86 -4.66 -10.07 -20.58
C HIS A 86 -4.32 -8.60 -20.86
N TRP A 87 -4.41 -7.74 -19.83
CA TRP A 87 -4.14 -6.30 -19.99
C TRP A 87 -2.65 -5.97 -19.98
N HIS A 88 -1.79 -6.91 -19.54
CA HIS A 88 -0.33 -6.75 -19.51
C HIS A 88 0.12 -5.46 -18.82
N VAL A 89 -0.45 -5.21 -17.63
CA VAL A 89 -0.11 -4.00 -16.85
C VAL A 89 1.32 -4.08 -16.35
N TRP A 90 1.77 -5.26 -15.89
CA TRP A 90 3.16 -5.49 -15.52
C TRP A 90 3.51 -6.97 -15.66
N ASP A 91 4.82 -7.25 -15.72
CA ASP A 91 5.35 -8.60 -15.80
C ASP A 91 6.74 -8.63 -15.15
N TYR A 92 6.88 -9.42 -14.09
CA TYR A 92 8.15 -9.58 -13.37
C TYR A 92 8.86 -10.89 -13.74
N SER A 93 8.51 -11.52 -14.86
CA SER A 93 9.08 -12.83 -15.21
C SER A 93 10.58 -12.80 -15.43
N ASP A 94 11.17 -11.63 -15.70
CA ASP A 94 12.61 -11.43 -15.83
C ASP A 94 13.31 -11.11 -14.51
N GLN A 95 12.55 -10.98 -13.41
CA GLN A 95 13.11 -10.63 -12.10
C GLN A 95 13.47 -11.87 -11.30
N PRO A 96 14.51 -11.79 -10.41
CA PRO A 96 14.83 -12.91 -9.55
C PRO A 96 13.73 -13.18 -8.52
N PHE A 97 13.54 -14.46 -8.20
CA PHE A 97 12.59 -14.91 -7.17
C PHE A 97 11.16 -14.40 -7.45
N GLN A 98 10.75 -14.40 -8.71
CA GLN A 98 9.39 -14.02 -9.09
C GLN A 98 8.45 -15.23 -8.98
N LEU A 99 7.16 -14.94 -8.81
CA LEU A 99 6.10 -15.95 -8.78
C LEU A 99 5.07 -15.59 -9.86
N MET A 100 4.99 -16.43 -10.88
CA MET A 100 4.05 -16.31 -12.01
C MET A 100 4.13 -14.95 -12.72
N GLY A 101 5.27 -14.24 -12.60
CA GLY A 101 5.45 -12.92 -13.20
C GLY A 101 4.69 -11.79 -12.50
N GLN A 102 3.97 -12.08 -11.40
CA GLN A 102 3.09 -11.11 -10.77
C GLN A 102 3.71 -10.45 -9.55
N ILE A 103 4.56 -11.15 -8.82
CA ILE A 103 5.29 -10.62 -7.67
C ILE A 103 6.75 -11.09 -7.74
N CYS A 104 7.64 -10.36 -7.08
CA CYS A 104 9.05 -10.75 -6.97
C CYS A 104 9.62 -10.18 -5.67
N ILE A 105 10.70 -10.79 -5.16
CA ILE A 105 11.32 -10.35 -3.90
C ILE A 105 11.90 -8.94 -4.00
N PRO A 106 12.63 -8.54 -5.07
CA PRO A 106 13.14 -7.17 -5.13
C PRO A 106 12.06 -6.09 -4.99
N PHE A 107 10.92 -6.25 -5.67
CA PHE A 107 9.83 -5.27 -5.56
C PHE A 107 9.07 -5.41 -4.25
N ALA A 108 8.99 -6.61 -3.67
CA ALA A 108 8.40 -6.79 -2.33
C ALA A 108 9.21 -6.02 -1.28
N VAL A 109 10.53 -6.02 -1.36
CA VAL A 109 11.40 -5.24 -0.49
C VAL A 109 11.18 -3.74 -0.70
N LEU A 110 11.08 -3.30 -1.95
CA LEU A 110 10.79 -1.90 -2.27
C LEU A 110 9.45 -1.47 -1.67
N PHE A 111 8.42 -2.30 -1.82
CA PHE A 111 7.09 -1.99 -1.29
C PHE A 111 7.05 -2.01 0.23
N SER A 112 7.89 -2.81 0.88
CA SER A 112 8.04 -2.75 2.34
C SER A 112 8.52 -1.37 2.80
N GLY A 113 9.50 -0.80 2.10
CA GLY A 113 9.95 0.57 2.34
C GLY A 113 8.84 1.59 2.13
N LEU A 114 8.04 1.42 1.08
CA LEU A 114 6.90 2.30 0.83
C LEU A 114 5.83 2.16 1.91
N CYS A 115 5.67 0.98 2.51
CA CYS A 115 4.77 0.79 3.65
C CYS A 115 5.22 1.60 4.86
N VAL A 116 6.52 1.67 5.13
CA VAL A 116 7.05 2.54 6.21
C VAL A 116 6.64 3.98 5.96
N VAL A 117 6.87 4.48 4.74
CA VAL A 117 6.47 5.84 4.36
C VAL A 117 4.97 6.03 4.52
N GLY A 118 4.18 5.07 4.06
CA GLY A 118 2.72 5.13 4.15
C GLY A 118 2.23 5.19 5.59
N ILE A 119 2.79 4.38 6.48
CA ILE A 119 2.43 4.37 7.90
C ILE A 119 2.70 5.74 8.52
N PHE A 120 3.90 6.30 8.32
CA PHE A 120 4.24 7.60 8.89
C PHE A 120 3.41 8.72 8.26
N LEU A 121 3.38 8.80 6.93
CA LEU A 121 2.67 9.86 6.23
C LEU A 121 1.18 9.83 6.56
N GLY A 122 0.55 8.68 6.45
CA GLY A 122 -0.87 8.55 6.67
C GLY A 122 -1.27 8.85 8.11
N SER A 123 -0.51 8.34 9.10
CA SER A 123 -0.83 8.56 10.51
C SER A 123 -0.68 10.03 10.91
N TYR A 124 0.36 10.71 10.43
CA TYR A 124 0.53 12.13 10.73
C TYR A 124 -0.51 12.98 10.01
N LEU A 125 -0.88 12.66 8.77
CA LEU A 125 -1.94 13.37 8.07
C LEU A 125 -3.29 13.19 8.77
N MET A 126 -3.58 12.00 9.28
CA MET A 126 -4.81 11.77 10.06
C MET A 126 -4.82 12.62 11.33
N HIS A 127 -3.67 12.76 11.98
CA HIS A 127 -3.55 13.64 13.15
C HIS A 127 -3.84 15.09 12.77
N PHE A 128 -3.18 15.60 11.74
CA PHE A 128 -3.31 17.01 11.37
C PHE A 128 -4.68 17.35 10.79
N LEU A 129 -5.28 16.47 9.99
CA LEU A 129 -6.52 16.76 9.28
C LEU A 129 -7.77 16.36 10.06
N TYR A 130 -7.69 15.30 10.86
CA TYR A 130 -8.87 14.73 11.54
C TYR A 130 -8.73 14.71 13.05
N GLY A 131 -7.62 15.20 13.60
CA GLY A 131 -7.40 15.24 15.05
C GLY A 131 -7.14 13.88 15.66
N GLU A 132 -6.71 12.89 14.88
CA GLU A 132 -6.35 11.58 15.42
C GLU A 132 -5.10 11.67 16.28
N LYS A 133 -4.94 10.71 17.20
CA LYS A 133 -3.83 10.66 18.13
C LYS A 133 -2.52 10.44 17.38
N ILE A 134 -1.45 11.18 17.78
CA ILE A 134 -0.13 10.95 17.20
C ILE A 134 0.40 9.61 17.72
N PRO A 135 0.77 8.67 16.82
CA PRO A 135 1.37 7.41 17.25
C PRO A 135 2.79 7.63 17.79
N HIS A 136 3.19 6.79 18.74
CA HIS A 136 4.55 6.72 19.24
C HIS A 136 5.19 5.45 18.67
N PHE A 137 5.98 5.61 17.61
CA PHE A 137 6.58 4.46 16.94
C PHE A 137 7.84 4.00 17.65
N HIS A 138 8.04 2.68 17.70
CA HIS A 138 9.30 2.06 18.12
C HIS A 138 9.56 0.86 17.21
N VAL A 139 10.85 0.59 16.95
CA VAL A 139 11.24 -0.41 15.93
C VAL A 139 11.03 -1.83 16.46
N LEU A 140 11.34 -2.06 17.73
CA LEU A 140 11.31 -3.39 18.36
C LEU A 140 10.23 -3.51 19.44
#